data_81c6a6699f4d741f6a3879241da86fab
#
_entry.id   81c6a6699f4d741f6a3879241da86fab
#
_cell.length_a   1.000
_cell.length_b   1.000
_cell.length_c   1.000
_cell.angle_alpha   90.00
_cell.angle_beta   90.00
_cell.angle_gamma   90.00
#
_symmetry.space_group_name_H-M   'P 1'
#
loop_
_entity.id
_entity.type
_entity.pdbx_description
1 polymer ?
#
loop_
_entity_poly.entity_id
_entity_poly.type
_entity_poly.pdbx_seq_one_letter_code
_entity_poly.pdbx_strand_id
1 'polypeptide(L)'
;MGKIARRTFLAGGSLLAGMGIGRWFLQPTSDPGPAFPSVDSFDVAKGRVLNDASGLEPTPINRYVLINADVDVAFIHRVRALVIESREKKMPMIASTARHSMGAHSIPRDGIALTLSQTAIQADPEKKTYRVAAGTRWSTVVAELDKIGFSPAVMQSNNDFGVASTFSVNAHGWP
;
A
#
# COMPACT_ATOMS: atom_id res chain seq x y z
N MET A 1 5.66 54.01 -14.48
CA MET A 1 6.12 53.13 -13.39
C MET A 1 5.14 52.05 -12.97
N GLY A 2 4.24 51.56 -13.79
CA GLY A 2 3.19 50.62 -13.31
C GLY A 2 3.22 49.17 -13.83
N LYS A 3 3.94 48.91 -14.95
CA LYS A 3 3.86 47.59 -15.59
C LYS A 3 4.89 46.55 -15.09
N ILE A 4 6.04 46.99 -14.63
CA ILE A 4 7.11 46.10 -14.16
C ILE A 4 6.80 45.56 -12.76
N ALA A 5 6.28 46.40 -11.87
CA ALA A 5 5.93 46.00 -10.52
C ALA A 5 4.78 44.94 -10.47
N ARG A 6 3.83 45.03 -11.41
CA ARG A 6 2.72 44.06 -11.49
C ARG A 6 3.17 42.67 -11.97
N ARG A 7 4.10 42.65 -12.96
CA ARG A 7 4.63 41.37 -13.45
C ARG A 7 5.51 40.66 -12.42
N THR A 8 6.32 41.43 -11.69
CA THR A 8 7.21 40.90 -10.64
C THR A 8 6.42 40.36 -9.46
N PHE A 9 5.31 41.04 -9.08
CA PHE A 9 4.45 40.59 -7.99
C PHE A 9 3.70 39.31 -8.37
N LEU A 10 3.18 39.20 -9.58
CA LEU A 10 2.52 37.99 -10.06
C LEU A 10 3.47 36.82 -10.21
N ALA A 11 4.72 37.05 -10.69
CA ALA A 11 5.75 36.02 -10.77
C ALA A 11 6.21 35.56 -9.39
N GLY A 12 6.44 36.51 -8.46
CA GLY A 12 6.81 36.18 -7.07
C GLY A 12 5.72 35.47 -6.29
N GLY A 13 4.47 35.92 -6.47
CA GLY A 13 3.31 35.27 -5.82
C GLY A 13 3.07 33.86 -6.34
N SER A 14 3.22 33.62 -7.63
CA SER A 14 3.08 32.27 -8.22
C SER A 14 4.19 31.33 -7.77
N LEU A 15 5.43 31.83 -7.60
CA LEU A 15 6.56 31.04 -7.14
C LEU A 15 6.39 30.63 -5.67
N LEU A 16 5.92 31.56 -4.82
CA LEU A 16 5.66 31.27 -3.40
C LEU A 16 4.45 30.35 -3.22
N ALA A 17 3.39 30.52 -4.01
CA ALA A 17 2.26 29.62 -4.01
C ALA A 17 2.64 28.22 -4.51
N GLY A 18 3.44 28.14 -5.57
CA GLY A 18 3.97 26.87 -6.10
C GLY A 18 4.86 26.15 -5.09
N MET A 19 5.75 26.87 -4.41
CA MET A 19 6.58 26.29 -3.34
C MET A 19 5.76 25.85 -2.13
N GLY A 20 4.71 26.59 -1.75
CA GLY A 20 3.83 26.24 -0.64
C GLY A 20 3.02 24.99 -0.93
N ILE A 21 2.45 24.91 -2.12
CA ILE A 21 1.66 23.76 -2.58
C ILE A 21 2.59 22.55 -2.77
N GLY A 22 3.74 22.72 -3.43
CA GLY A 22 4.73 21.67 -3.63
C GLY A 22 5.23 21.08 -2.31
N ARG A 23 5.47 21.93 -1.31
CA ARG A 23 5.92 21.49 0.02
C ARG A 23 4.81 20.77 0.81
N TRP A 24 3.54 21.10 0.57
CA TRP A 24 2.41 20.42 1.17
C TRP A 24 2.19 19.02 0.56
N PHE A 25 2.40 18.89 -0.76
CA PHE A 25 2.39 17.60 -1.44
C PHE A 25 3.66 16.76 -1.21
N LEU A 26 4.79 17.41 -0.85
CA LEU A 26 6.07 16.74 -0.58
C LEU A 26 6.29 16.45 0.91
N GLN A 27 5.37 16.83 1.79
CA GLN A 27 5.42 16.29 3.14
C GLN A 27 5.18 14.79 3.02
N PRO A 28 6.14 13.93 3.42
CA PRO A 28 5.84 12.54 3.59
C PRO A 28 4.65 12.51 4.55
N THR A 29 3.53 12.00 4.11
CA THR A 29 2.46 11.59 5.00
C THR A 29 3.03 10.44 5.82
N SER A 30 3.86 10.79 6.78
CA SER A 30 4.40 9.90 7.79
C SER A 30 3.36 9.69 8.87
N ASP A 31 2.15 9.37 8.45
CA ASP A 31 1.30 8.55 9.26
C ASP A 31 1.61 7.11 8.84
N PRO A 32 2.54 6.42 9.51
CA PRO A 32 2.57 4.98 9.43
C PRO A 32 1.23 4.60 10.04
N GLY A 33 0.23 4.34 9.21
CA GLY A 33 -1.06 3.88 9.71
C GLY A 33 -0.83 2.94 10.90
N PRO A 34 -1.73 2.79 11.83
CA PRO A 34 -1.49 2.26 13.16
C PRO A 34 -0.45 1.16 13.14
N ALA A 35 0.68 1.38 13.83
CA ALA A 35 1.79 0.43 13.87
C ALA A 35 1.21 -0.90 14.34
N PHE A 36 0.97 -1.79 13.39
CA PHE A 36 0.55 -3.14 13.72
C PHE A 36 1.72 -3.79 14.46
N PRO A 37 1.49 -4.37 15.63
CA PRO A 37 2.53 -5.09 16.31
C PRO A 37 3.09 -6.14 15.35
N SER A 38 4.40 -6.34 15.37
CA SER A 38 5.14 -7.33 14.60
C SER A 38 4.82 -8.77 15.08
N VAL A 39 3.55 -9.14 15.04
CA VAL A 39 3.07 -10.45 15.45
C VAL A 39 2.81 -11.25 14.18
N ASP A 40 3.48 -12.37 14.06
CA ASP A 40 3.43 -13.25 12.89
C ASP A 40 2.03 -13.76 12.53
N SER A 41 1.18 -13.95 13.50
CA SER A 41 -0.24 -14.22 13.36
C SER A 41 -0.93 -14.20 14.72
N PHE A 42 -2.16 -13.75 14.81
CA PHE A 42 -2.98 -13.88 16.02
C PHE A 42 -4.42 -14.18 15.64
N ASP A 43 -5.03 -15.03 16.44
CA ASP A 43 -6.46 -15.25 16.33
C ASP A 43 -7.19 -14.05 16.92
N VAL A 44 -8.14 -13.56 16.18
CA VAL A 44 -8.94 -12.41 16.58
C VAL A 44 -10.06 -12.93 17.46
N ALA A 45 -10.25 -12.33 18.63
CA ALA A 45 -11.41 -12.62 19.45
C ALA A 45 -12.70 -12.47 18.62
N LYS A 46 -13.63 -13.44 18.78
CA LYS A 46 -14.93 -13.41 18.10
C LYS A 46 -15.57 -12.03 18.21
N GLY A 47 -16.03 -11.49 17.10
CA GLY A 47 -16.66 -10.18 17.03
C GLY A 47 -15.73 -9.00 16.69
N ARG A 48 -14.46 -9.24 16.42
CA ARG A 48 -13.60 -8.18 15.90
C ARG A 48 -13.96 -7.82 14.46
N VAL A 49 -14.05 -6.53 14.21
CA VAL A 49 -14.33 -5.99 12.87
C VAL A 49 -13.08 -5.35 12.28
N LEU A 50 -12.94 -5.44 10.95
CA LEU A 50 -11.99 -4.67 10.17
C LEU A 50 -12.72 -3.66 9.31
N ASN A 51 -12.03 -2.56 9.01
CA ASN A 51 -12.42 -1.63 7.96
C ASN A 51 -11.38 -1.63 6.84
N ASP A 52 -11.82 -1.26 5.66
CA ASP A 52 -10.96 -0.81 4.58
C ASP A 52 -10.70 0.71 4.69
N ALA A 53 -9.94 1.26 3.75
CA ALA A 53 -9.60 2.68 3.74
C ALA A 53 -10.82 3.61 3.62
N SER A 54 -11.96 3.12 3.12
CA SER A 54 -13.19 3.90 3.02
C SER A 54 -13.91 4.09 4.35
N GLY A 55 -13.71 3.16 5.30
CA GLY A 55 -14.40 3.15 6.59
C GLY A 55 -15.93 2.96 6.51
N LEU A 56 -16.47 2.63 5.34
CA LEU A 56 -17.91 2.62 5.08
C LEU A 56 -18.61 1.40 5.67
N GLU A 57 -17.92 0.25 5.75
CA GLU A 57 -18.54 -1.00 6.17
C GLU A 57 -17.63 -1.78 7.13
N PRO A 58 -17.76 -1.56 8.45
CA PRO A 58 -17.10 -2.40 9.45
C PRO A 58 -17.51 -3.87 9.27
N THR A 59 -16.55 -4.72 8.95
CA THR A 59 -16.81 -6.10 8.55
C THR A 59 -16.27 -7.06 9.60
N PRO A 60 -17.12 -7.96 10.17
CA PRO A 60 -16.67 -8.99 11.09
C PRO A 60 -15.76 -9.98 10.38
N ILE A 61 -14.68 -10.37 11.05
CA ILE A 61 -13.75 -11.40 10.57
C ILE A 61 -13.63 -12.53 11.61
N ASN A 62 -13.31 -13.72 11.13
CA ASN A 62 -13.04 -14.86 11.99
C ASN A 62 -11.60 -14.86 12.48
N ARG A 63 -10.65 -14.59 11.58
CA ARG A 63 -9.22 -14.63 11.87
C ARG A 63 -8.48 -13.52 11.13
N TYR A 64 -7.57 -12.86 11.84
CA TYR A 64 -6.61 -11.93 11.25
C TYR A 64 -5.21 -12.54 11.25
N VAL A 65 -4.53 -12.49 10.12
CA VAL A 65 -3.16 -12.96 9.97
C VAL A 65 -2.33 -11.85 9.36
N LEU A 66 -1.27 -11.45 10.06
CA LEU A 66 -0.28 -10.51 9.54
C LEU A 66 1.01 -11.27 9.24
N ILE A 67 1.50 -11.17 8.02
CA ILE A 67 2.80 -11.70 7.63
C ILE A 67 3.72 -10.55 7.25
N ASN A 68 4.76 -10.38 8.06
CA ASN A 68 5.82 -9.38 7.88
C ASN A 68 7.21 -10.04 7.69
N ALA A 69 7.23 -11.34 7.46
CA ALA A 69 8.45 -12.08 7.23
C ALA A 69 8.90 -11.99 5.77
N ASP A 70 10.18 -12.19 5.53
CA ASP A 70 10.74 -12.30 4.19
C ASP A 70 10.08 -13.42 3.39
N VAL A 71 10.08 -13.29 2.07
CA VAL A 71 9.52 -14.29 1.17
C VAL A 71 10.51 -15.44 1.03
N ASP A 72 10.39 -16.40 1.91
CA ASP A 72 11.17 -17.64 1.95
C ASP A 72 10.27 -18.88 1.86
N VAL A 73 10.87 -20.05 2.05
CA VAL A 73 10.15 -21.32 2.04
C VAL A 73 9.12 -21.40 3.18
N ALA A 74 9.44 -20.86 4.35
CA ALA A 74 8.52 -20.85 5.49
C ALA A 74 7.29 -19.96 5.23
N PHE A 75 7.49 -18.80 4.58
CA PHE A 75 6.39 -17.95 4.12
C PHE A 75 5.45 -18.73 3.18
N ILE A 76 6.00 -19.41 2.18
CA ILE A 76 5.20 -20.19 1.22
C ILE A 76 4.40 -21.29 1.94
N HIS A 77 5.02 -22.02 2.84
CA HIS A 77 4.33 -23.05 3.63
C HIS A 77 3.22 -22.47 4.50
N ARG A 78 3.44 -21.32 5.13
CA ARG A 78 2.44 -20.64 5.96
C ARG A 78 1.24 -20.19 5.14
N VAL A 79 1.46 -19.54 4.00
CA VAL A 79 0.35 -19.12 3.12
C VAL A 79 -0.41 -20.33 2.58
N ARG A 80 0.29 -21.39 2.17
CA ARG A 80 -0.32 -22.65 1.73
C ARG A 80 -1.20 -23.26 2.83
N ALA A 81 -0.72 -23.30 4.07
CA ALA A 81 -1.50 -23.83 5.20
C ALA A 81 -2.79 -23.03 5.43
N LEU A 82 -2.74 -21.71 5.33
CA LEU A 82 -3.92 -20.84 5.43
C LEU A 82 -4.93 -21.08 4.31
N VAL A 83 -4.46 -21.30 3.09
CA VAL A 83 -5.33 -21.64 1.95
C VAL A 83 -6.01 -23.00 2.16
N ILE A 84 -5.27 -24.00 2.65
CA ILE A 84 -5.83 -25.31 2.98
C ILE A 84 -6.87 -25.18 4.09
N GLU A 85 -6.56 -24.49 5.18
CA GLU A 85 -7.48 -24.23 6.29
C GLU A 85 -8.77 -23.54 5.83
N SER A 86 -8.64 -22.49 5.02
CA SER A 86 -9.76 -21.76 4.42
C SER A 86 -10.70 -22.70 3.65
N ARG A 87 -10.11 -23.57 2.84
CA ARG A 87 -10.87 -24.56 2.05
C ARG A 87 -11.56 -25.60 2.91
N GLU A 88 -10.87 -26.19 3.88
CA GLU A 88 -11.41 -27.22 4.76
C GLU A 88 -12.55 -26.70 5.63
N LYS A 89 -12.38 -25.50 6.17
CA LYS A 89 -13.38 -24.82 7.00
C LYS A 89 -14.45 -24.09 6.20
N LYS A 90 -14.35 -24.08 4.87
CA LYS A 90 -15.24 -23.32 3.96
C LYS A 90 -15.36 -21.84 4.36
N MET A 91 -14.29 -21.25 4.85
CA MET A 91 -14.20 -19.84 5.20
C MET A 91 -13.62 -19.03 4.04
N PRO A 92 -14.18 -17.88 3.67
CA PRO A 92 -13.57 -17.01 2.70
C PRO A 92 -12.20 -16.52 3.20
N MET A 93 -11.24 -16.35 2.30
CA MET A 93 -9.93 -15.78 2.60
C MET A 93 -9.57 -14.70 1.58
N ILE A 94 -9.11 -13.55 2.06
CA ILE A 94 -8.63 -12.47 1.21
C ILE A 94 -7.23 -12.06 1.68
N ALA A 95 -6.29 -11.97 0.73
CA ALA A 95 -4.98 -11.38 0.95
C ALA A 95 -5.02 -9.90 0.57
N SER A 96 -4.52 -9.04 1.43
CA SER A 96 -4.49 -7.59 1.23
C SER A 96 -3.16 -7.00 1.70
N THR A 97 -2.90 -5.75 1.32
CA THR A 97 -1.79 -4.94 1.84
C THR A 97 -2.36 -3.74 2.59
N ALA A 98 -2.70 -2.68 1.89
CA ALA A 98 -3.19 -1.43 2.46
C ALA A 98 -4.73 -1.35 2.59
N ARG A 99 -5.45 -2.35 2.11
CA ARG A 99 -6.92 -2.40 2.07
C ARG A 99 -7.58 -1.13 1.49
N HIS A 100 -7.00 -0.58 0.44
CA HIS A 100 -7.59 0.52 -0.32
C HIS A 100 -8.71 0.02 -1.23
N SER A 101 -9.79 -0.43 -0.63
CA SER A 101 -11.04 -0.76 -1.30
C SER A 101 -12.17 0.15 -0.79
N MET A 102 -13.36 -0.01 -1.32
CA MET A 102 -14.55 0.71 -0.91
C MET A 102 -15.65 -0.31 -0.58
N GLY A 103 -16.31 -0.16 0.58
CA GLY A 103 -17.37 -1.06 0.99
C GLY A 103 -16.86 -2.48 1.29
N ALA A 104 -15.73 -2.58 1.97
CA ALA A 104 -15.13 -3.82 2.48
C ALA A 104 -14.74 -4.87 1.43
N HIS A 105 -14.57 -4.53 0.15
CA HIS A 105 -14.20 -5.49 -0.91
C HIS A 105 -12.86 -6.20 -0.67
N SER A 106 -11.98 -5.65 0.17
CA SER A 106 -10.70 -6.27 0.56
C SER A 106 -10.76 -7.03 1.90
N ILE A 107 -11.95 -7.26 2.46
CA ILE A 107 -12.14 -7.88 3.77
C ILE A 107 -13.08 -9.08 3.65
N PRO A 108 -12.65 -10.28 4.06
CA PRO A 108 -13.50 -11.47 4.02
C PRO A 108 -14.45 -11.48 5.22
N ARG A 109 -15.75 -11.30 4.99
CA ARG A 109 -16.75 -11.40 6.04
C ARG A 109 -16.72 -12.81 6.66
N ASP A 110 -16.60 -12.88 8.00
CA ASP A 110 -16.51 -14.11 8.79
C ASP A 110 -15.39 -15.06 8.33
N GLY A 111 -14.37 -14.52 7.68
CA GLY A 111 -13.29 -15.28 7.05
C GLY A 111 -11.91 -14.98 7.60
N ILE A 112 -10.90 -15.38 6.85
CA ILE A 112 -9.48 -15.18 7.15
C ILE A 112 -8.98 -13.94 6.41
N ALA A 113 -8.72 -12.86 7.14
CA ALA A 113 -8.09 -11.65 6.60
C ALA A 113 -6.56 -11.78 6.70
N LEU A 114 -5.89 -12.05 5.57
CA LEU A 114 -4.44 -12.09 5.47
C LEU A 114 -3.91 -10.71 5.06
N THR A 115 -3.06 -10.12 5.88
CA THR A 115 -2.35 -8.89 5.55
C THR A 115 -0.87 -9.18 5.29
N LEU A 116 -0.38 -8.78 4.12
CA LEU A 116 1.02 -8.84 3.75
C LEU A 116 1.64 -7.45 3.93
N SER A 117 2.71 -7.36 4.71
CA SER A 117 3.39 -6.08 5.02
C SER A 117 4.90 -6.10 4.77
N GLN A 118 5.39 -7.07 4.00
CA GLN A 118 6.80 -7.10 3.59
C GLN A 118 7.14 -5.89 2.72
N THR A 119 8.33 -5.33 2.89
CA THR A 119 8.79 -4.12 2.18
C THR A 119 10.09 -4.34 1.40
N ALA A 120 10.38 -5.57 0.97
CA ALA A 120 11.59 -5.86 0.22
C ALA A 120 11.51 -5.38 -1.23
N ILE A 121 12.57 -4.72 -1.70
CA ILE A 121 12.75 -4.33 -3.09
C ILE A 121 14.21 -4.57 -3.51
N GLN A 122 14.40 -5.10 -4.71
CA GLN A 122 15.69 -5.29 -5.36
C GLN A 122 15.62 -4.69 -6.77
N ALA A 123 16.36 -3.61 -7.01
CA ALA A 123 16.45 -2.97 -8.31
C ALA A 123 17.65 -3.53 -9.11
N ASP A 124 17.45 -3.65 -10.41
CA ASP A 124 18.50 -3.94 -11.40
C ASP A 124 18.54 -2.77 -12.40
N PRO A 125 19.41 -1.77 -12.15
CA PRO A 125 19.50 -0.58 -12.99
C PRO A 125 19.93 -0.87 -14.43
N GLU A 126 20.74 -1.91 -14.65
CA GLU A 126 21.23 -2.28 -15.98
C GLU A 126 20.08 -2.80 -16.86
N LYS A 127 19.24 -3.65 -16.28
CA LYS A 127 18.04 -4.19 -16.95
C LYS A 127 16.83 -3.29 -16.87
N LYS A 128 16.91 -2.18 -16.10
CA LYS A 128 15.77 -1.29 -15.79
C LYS A 128 14.55 -2.04 -15.28
N THR A 129 14.80 -3.00 -14.40
CA THR A 129 13.77 -3.81 -13.75
C THR A 129 13.91 -3.77 -12.23
N TYR A 130 12.86 -4.13 -11.53
CA TYR A 130 12.94 -4.35 -10.10
C TYR A 130 12.06 -5.53 -9.69
N ARG A 131 12.44 -6.17 -8.60
CA ARG A 131 11.67 -7.21 -7.92
C ARG A 131 11.21 -6.65 -6.57
N VAL A 132 9.98 -6.92 -6.20
CA VAL A 132 9.38 -6.39 -4.97
C VAL A 132 8.51 -7.45 -4.31
N ALA A 133 8.50 -7.45 -2.96
CA ALA A 133 7.60 -8.32 -2.20
C ALA A 133 6.14 -7.88 -2.35
N ALA A 134 5.21 -8.83 -2.27
CA ALA A 134 3.77 -8.60 -2.50
C ALA A 134 3.15 -7.57 -1.53
N GLY A 135 3.68 -7.45 -0.31
CA GLY A 135 3.24 -6.50 0.70
C GLY A 135 3.81 -5.09 0.56
N THR A 136 4.71 -4.85 -0.40
CA THR A 136 5.33 -3.54 -0.60
C THR A 136 4.34 -2.54 -1.16
N ARG A 137 4.38 -1.30 -0.66
CA ARG A 137 3.59 -0.19 -1.20
C ARG A 137 4.34 0.55 -2.29
N TRP A 138 3.62 1.20 -3.19
CA TRP A 138 4.23 2.02 -4.24
C TRP A 138 5.08 3.18 -3.67
N SER A 139 4.69 3.75 -2.54
CA SER A 139 5.49 4.77 -1.85
C SER A 139 6.90 4.28 -1.54
N THR A 140 7.06 3.04 -1.09
CA THR A 140 8.37 2.42 -0.86
C THR A 140 9.12 2.21 -2.18
N VAL A 141 8.44 1.73 -3.22
CA VAL A 141 9.06 1.54 -4.55
C VAL A 141 9.60 2.86 -5.09
N VAL A 142 8.79 3.92 -5.04
CA VAL A 142 9.21 5.26 -5.48
C VAL A 142 10.42 5.74 -4.68
N ALA A 143 10.38 5.65 -3.36
CA ALA A 143 11.46 6.12 -2.49
C ALA A 143 12.78 5.36 -2.71
N GLU A 144 12.73 4.05 -2.96
CA GLU A 144 13.93 3.24 -3.18
C GLU A 144 14.51 3.44 -4.59
N LEU A 145 13.67 3.58 -5.61
CA LEU A 145 14.13 3.85 -6.98
C LEU A 145 14.69 5.27 -7.11
N ASP A 146 14.12 6.26 -6.42
CA ASP A 146 14.60 7.65 -6.43
C ASP A 146 16.04 7.77 -5.94
N LYS A 147 16.46 6.98 -4.95
CA LYS A 147 17.84 6.93 -4.45
C LYS A 147 18.88 6.61 -5.52
N ILE A 148 18.48 5.94 -6.58
CA ILE A 148 19.34 5.51 -7.70
C ILE A 148 18.98 6.20 -9.01
N GLY A 149 18.16 7.28 -8.96
CA GLY A 149 17.80 8.10 -10.11
C GLY A 149 16.78 7.46 -11.06
N PHE A 150 15.93 6.54 -10.56
CA PHE A 150 14.88 5.87 -11.33
C PHE A 150 13.49 6.16 -10.75
N SER A 151 12.48 5.86 -11.55
CA SER A 151 11.08 5.84 -11.14
C SER A 151 10.34 4.66 -11.76
N PRO A 152 9.18 4.23 -11.23
CA PRO A 152 8.32 3.29 -11.94
C PRO A 152 7.89 3.87 -13.29
N ALA A 153 7.91 3.06 -14.35
CA ALA A 153 7.44 3.50 -15.67
C ALA A 153 5.95 3.85 -15.65
N VAL A 154 5.17 3.06 -14.95
CA VAL A 154 3.72 3.26 -14.78
C VAL A 154 3.32 2.83 -13.37
N MET A 155 2.47 3.61 -12.73
CA MET A 155 1.77 3.25 -11.49
C MET A 155 0.42 3.97 -11.45
N GLN A 156 -0.50 3.54 -10.57
CA GLN A 156 -1.73 4.28 -10.34
C GLN A 156 -1.46 5.57 -9.53
N SER A 157 -2.46 6.46 -9.46
CA SER A 157 -2.33 7.81 -8.87
C SER A 157 -2.05 7.82 -7.35
N ASN A 158 -2.42 6.78 -6.60
CA ASN A 158 -2.21 6.71 -5.16
C ASN A 158 -1.04 5.79 -4.81
N ASN A 159 0.04 6.34 -4.28
CA ASN A 159 1.26 5.62 -3.93
C ASN A 159 1.16 4.80 -2.63
N ASP A 160 0.07 4.90 -1.87
CA ASP A 160 -0.16 4.08 -0.68
C ASP A 160 -0.75 2.70 -0.97
N PHE A 161 -1.09 2.42 -2.23
CA PHE A 161 -1.54 1.08 -2.64
C PHE A 161 -0.42 0.05 -2.59
N GLY A 162 -0.79 -1.20 -2.30
CA GLY A 162 0.13 -2.33 -2.43
C GLY A 162 0.39 -2.67 -3.90
N VAL A 163 1.65 -2.96 -4.24
CA VAL A 163 2.04 -3.29 -5.62
C VAL A 163 1.26 -4.50 -6.13
N ALA A 164 1.25 -5.61 -5.40
CA ALA A 164 0.52 -6.81 -5.82
C ALA A 164 -1.00 -6.59 -5.90
N SER A 165 -1.57 -5.77 -5.00
CA SER A 165 -2.98 -5.42 -5.03
C SER A 165 -3.34 -4.66 -6.31
N THR A 166 -2.47 -3.76 -6.76
CA THR A 166 -2.63 -3.00 -8.01
C THR A 166 -2.79 -3.94 -9.21
N PHE A 167 -1.92 -4.96 -9.33
CA PHE A 167 -2.02 -5.96 -10.39
C PHE A 167 -3.29 -6.82 -10.26
N SER A 168 -3.66 -7.19 -9.03
CA SER A 168 -4.83 -8.06 -8.78
C SER A 168 -6.14 -7.42 -9.21
N VAL A 169 -6.25 -6.10 -9.14
CA VAL A 169 -7.47 -5.34 -9.52
C VAL A 169 -7.32 -4.60 -10.84
N ASN A 170 -6.24 -4.86 -11.60
CA ASN A 170 -5.93 -4.20 -12.86
C ASN A 170 -5.95 -2.66 -12.75
N ALA A 171 -5.52 -2.12 -11.62
CA ALA A 171 -5.39 -0.68 -11.45
C ALA A 171 -4.11 -0.19 -12.14
N HIS A 172 -4.25 0.81 -12.99
CA HIS A 172 -3.13 1.42 -13.70
C HIS A 172 -3.30 2.94 -13.76
N GLY A 173 -2.20 3.64 -14.01
CA GLY A 173 -2.16 5.07 -14.28
C GLY A 173 -1.81 5.33 -15.73
N TRP A 174 -1.54 6.59 -16.02
CA TRP A 174 -1.00 7.03 -17.29
C TRP A 174 0.52 6.82 -17.30
N PRO A 175 1.13 6.47 -18.44
CA PRO A 175 2.56 6.39 -18.60
C PRO A 175 3.23 7.76 -18.55
#